data_53c1032ff2de2d0da1e85ed7556aad98
#
_entry.id   53c1032ff2de2d0da1e85ed7556aad98
#
_cell.length_a   1.000
_cell.length_b   1.000
_cell.length_c   1.000
_cell.angle_alpha   90.00
_cell.angle_beta   90.00
_cell.angle_gamma   90.00
#
_symmetry.space_group_name_H-M   'P 1'
#
loop_
_entity.id
_entity.type
_entity.pdbx_description
1 polymer ?
#
loop_
_entity_poly.entity_id
_entity_poly.type
_entity_poly.pdbx_seq_one_letter_code
_entity_poly.pdbx_strand_id
1 'polypeptide(L)'
;MLPAPAGPAATGEPSLPPDEVRFALPAWRALPLGLQRATLRRAIHVLRRHLRNINWEHVERAVWLARDGATGQEATLSAGLVMQVGYTALRVGAEGSAWRENLPQVAGTLALQAPGTTGLGGSWQARVRRLAVEELPAGWAGGREDARERGRDRWLAYLDDAAVGPEPVLRPHEAGERFRPLGLGGHSVKISEFMINVKAPRAARAAWPLLAGRSGVAWLCGLRVDERAAVGPGTQSVWEVRIYPEG
;
A
#
# COMPACT_ATOMS: atom_id res chain seq x y z
N MET A 1 0.86 52.76 -37.52
CA MET A 1 1.76 52.54 -36.41
C MET A 1 1.00 51.78 -35.33
N LEU A 2 1.02 50.43 -35.36
CA LEU A 2 0.33 49.56 -34.43
C LEU A 2 1.31 49.18 -33.30
N PRO A 3 0.91 49.18 -32.04
CA PRO A 3 1.78 48.69 -30.98
C PRO A 3 1.86 47.17 -30.97
N ALA A 4 3.05 46.65 -30.74
CA ALA A 4 3.34 45.23 -30.62
C ALA A 4 2.70 44.63 -29.35
N PRO A 5 2.26 43.35 -29.38
CA PRO A 5 1.74 42.71 -28.18
C PRO A 5 2.87 42.39 -27.24
N ALA A 6 2.72 42.80 -26.00
CA ALA A 6 3.58 42.39 -24.88
C ALA A 6 3.41 40.90 -24.60
N GLY A 7 4.48 40.14 -24.81
CA GLY A 7 4.54 38.74 -24.42
C GLY A 7 4.50 38.58 -22.87
N PRO A 8 3.91 37.49 -22.35
CA PRO A 8 3.91 37.26 -20.93
C PRO A 8 5.31 37.01 -20.40
N ALA A 9 5.73 37.81 -19.43
CA ALA A 9 6.95 37.60 -18.69
C ALA A 9 6.81 36.29 -17.89
N ALA A 10 7.59 35.30 -18.27
CA ALA A 10 7.79 34.09 -17.51
C ALA A 10 8.64 34.41 -16.27
N THR A 11 8.00 34.79 -15.18
CA THR A 11 8.61 34.79 -13.84
C THR A 11 8.72 33.35 -13.42
N GLY A 12 9.80 32.67 -13.85
CA GLY A 12 10.19 31.37 -13.35
C GLY A 12 10.79 31.52 -11.96
N GLU A 13 9.98 31.41 -10.91
CA GLU A 13 10.49 31.08 -9.60
C GLU A 13 11.26 29.75 -9.70
N PRO A 14 12.44 29.61 -9.08
CA PRO A 14 13.14 28.36 -9.07
C PRO A 14 12.31 27.34 -8.27
N SER A 15 11.55 26.52 -8.98
CA SER A 15 10.82 25.44 -8.35
C SER A 15 11.81 24.55 -7.60
N LEU A 16 11.55 24.31 -6.32
CA LEU A 16 12.28 23.32 -5.53
C LEU A 16 12.31 22.00 -6.31
N PRO A 17 13.43 21.25 -6.28
CA PRO A 17 13.47 19.96 -6.95
C PRO A 17 12.34 19.08 -6.39
N PRO A 18 11.69 18.29 -7.22
CA PRO A 18 10.65 17.39 -6.75
C PRO A 18 11.24 16.41 -5.73
N ASP A 19 10.48 16.09 -4.68
CA ASP A 19 10.90 15.13 -3.66
C ASP A 19 10.85 13.68 -4.18
N GLU A 20 10.09 13.43 -5.25
CA GLU A 20 9.99 12.15 -5.93
C GLU A 20 9.84 12.30 -7.46
N VAL A 21 10.21 11.22 -8.15
CA VAL A 21 9.89 11.01 -9.57
C VAL A 21 9.00 9.78 -9.68
N ARG A 22 7.87 9.89 -10.38
CA ARG A 22 6.91 8.81 -10.59
C ARG A 22 6.82 8.45 -12.07
N PHE A 23 6.69 7.16 -12.35
CA PHE A 23 6.38 6.62 -13.67
C PHE A 23 5.13 5.75 -13.55
N ALA A 24 4.23 5.80 -14.51
CA ALA A 24 3.14 4.83 -14.64
C ALA A 24 3.75 3.44 -14.90
N LEU A 25 3.59 2.52 -13.94
CA LEU A 25 4.29 1.22 -13.96
C LEU A 25 4.01 0.40 -15.22
N PRO A 26 2.74 0.26 -15.72
CA PRO A 26 2.49 -0.49 -16.94
C PRO A 26 3.18 0.13 -18.17
N ALA A 27 3.11 1.45 -18.32
CA ALA A 27 3.75 2.16 -19.40
C ALA A 27 5.28 2.06 -19.34
N TRP A 28 5.85 2.16 -18.13
CA TRP A 28 7.28 2.02 -17.93
C TRP A 28 7.78 0.60 -18.23
N ARG A 29 7.02 -0.44 -17.85
CA ARG A 29 7.34 -1.84 -18.16
C ARG A 29 7.31 -2.12 -19.66
N ALA A 30 6.49 -1.42 -20.42
CA ALA A 30 6.41 -1.53 -21.88
C ALA A 30 7.59 -0.87 -22.62
N LEU A 31 8.40 -0.05 -21.94
CA LEU A 31 9.55 0.59 -22.55
C LEU A 31 10.64 -0.42 -22.93
N PRO A 32 11.38 -0.20 -24.03
CA PRO A 32 12.62 -0.92 -24.30
C PRO A 32 13.62 -0.77 -23.15
N LEU A 33 14.43 -1.80 -22.88
CA LEU A 33 15.37 -1.86 -21.75
C LEU A 33 16.30 -0.63 -21.68
N GLY A 34 16.79 -0.15 -22.83
CA GLY A 34 17.61 1.07 -22.88
C GLY A 34 16.89 2.31 -22.35
N LEU A 35 15.59 2.46 -22.64
CA LEU A 35 14.78 3.57 -22.13
C LEU A 35 14.43 3.41 -20.64
N GLN A 36 14.23 2.19 -20.18
CA GLN A 36 14.05 1.93 -18.74
C GLN A 36 15.28 2.36 -17.94
N ARG A 37 16.48 2.04 -18.41
CA ARG A 37 17.75 2.49 -17.83
C ARG A 37 17.89 4.01 -17.87
N ALA A 38 17.60 4.60 -19.04
CA ALA A 38 17.72 6.05 -19.23
C ALA A 38 16.75 6.82 -18.33
N THR A 39 15.51 6.37 -18.17
CA THR A 39 14.50 7.02 -17.33
C THR A 39 14.86 6.95 -15.84
N LEU A 40 15.37 5.83 -15.32
CA LEU A 40 15.87 5.75 -13.96
C LEU A 40 17.08 6.65 -13.72
N ARG A 41 18.04 6.70 -14.64
CA ARG A 41 19.17 7.64 -14.54
C ARG A 41 18.70 9.09 -14.60
N ARG A 42 17.70 9.40 -15.42
CA ARG A 42 17.10 10.74 -15.46
C ARG A 42 16.41 11.09 -14.15
N ALA A 43 15.68 10.15 -13.52
CA ALA A 43 15.07 10.34 -12.21
C ALA A 43 16.14 10.66 -11.16
N ILE A 44 17.22 9.91 -11.11
CA ILE A 44 18.36 10.19 -10.19
C ILE A 44 18.93 11.61 -10.44
N HIS A 45 19.13 11.98 -11.70
CA HIS A 45 19.64 13.31 -12.06
C HIS A 45 18.68 14.43 -11.61
N VAL A 46 17.38 14.27 -11.80
CA VAL A 46 16.37 15.27 -11.39
C VAL A 46 16.38 15.46 -9.89
N LEU A 47 16.47 14.36 -9.11
CA LEU A 47 16.42 14.39 -7.65
C LEU A 47 17.74 14.86 -7.02
N ARG A 48 18.88 14.62 -7.66
CA ARG A 48 20.24 14.94 -7.10
C ARG A 48 20.98 16.01 -7.87
N ARG A 49 20.48 16.45 -9.02
CA ARG A 49 21.12 17.43 -9.91
C ARG A 49 22.52 17.03 -10.41
N HIS A 50 22.98 15.82 -10.10
CA HIS A 50 24.25 15.28 -10.59
C HIS A 50 24.18 13.75 -10.72
N LEU A 51 25.07 13.21 -11.56
CA LEU A 51 25.25 11.77 -11.78
C LEU A 51 26.58 11.25 -11.24
N ARG A 52 27.23 11.98 -10.32
CA ARG A 52 28.49 11.53 -9.71
C ARG A 52 28.22 10.33 -8.80
N ASN A 53 29.13 9.36 -8.82
CA ASN A 53 29.09 8.15 -8.00
C ASN A 53 27.82 7.30 -8.14
N ILE A 54 27.20 7.29 -9.34
CA ILE A 54 26.12 6.35 -9.61
C ILE A 54 26.76 4.98 -9.89
N ASN A 55 26.51 4.03 -9.00
CA ASN A 55 26.88 2.65 -9.24
C ASN A 55 25.91 2.05 -10.27
N TRP A 56 26.46 1.61 -11.40
CA TRP A 56 25.72 0.97 -12.47
C TRP A 56 24.97 -0.28 -11.99
N GLU A 57 25.56 -1.08 -11.12
CA GLU A 57 24.93 -2.29 -10.57
C GLU A 57 23.64 -1.98 -9.81
N HIS A 58 23.58 -0.87 -9.09
CA HIS A 58 22.36 -0.44 -8.42
C HIS A 58 21.25 -0.09 -9.42
N VAL A 59 21.60 0.56 -10.53
CA VAL A 59 20.63 0.88 -11.58
C VAL A 59 20.11 -0.38 -12.26
N GLU A 60 20.99 -1.32 -12.60
CA GLU A 60 20.61 -2.60 -13.21
C GLU A 60 19.70 -3.40 -12.28
N ARG A 61 20.08 -3.55 -11.02
CA ARG A 61 19.24 -4.22 -10.01
C ARG A 61 17.86 -3.59 -9.90
N ALA A 62 17.80 -2.25 -9.89
CA ALA A 62 16.54 -1.52 -9.85
C ALA A 62 15.71 -1.74 -11.11
N VAL A 63 16.32 -1.74 -12.29
CA VAL A 63 15.62 -2.05 -13.56
C VAL A 63 15.01 -3.45 -13.52
N TRP A 64 15.77 -4.45 -13.12
CA TRP A 64 15.28 -5.83 -13.01
C TRP A 64 14.13 -5.93 -12.00
N LEU A 65 14.30 -5.32 -10.82
CA LEU A 65 13.25 -5.32 -9.81
C LEU A 65 11.98 -4.60 -10.30
N ALA A 66 12.11 -3.49 -11.02
CA ALA A 66 10.97 -2.75 -11.54
C ALA A 66 10.21 -3.52 -12.63
N ARG A 67 10.92 -4.36 -13.41
CA ARG A 67 10.32 -5.21 -14.46
C ARG A 67 9.53 -6.36 -13.89
N ASP A 68 10.14 -7.11 -12.98
CA ASP A 68 9.65 -8.42 -12.56
C ASP A 68 9.22 -8.45 -11.08
N GLY A 69 9.51 -7.38 -10.35
CA GLY A 69 9.24 -7.29 -8.92
C GLY A 69 7.76 -7.13 -8.57
N ALA A 70 7.41 -7.67 -7.41
CA ALA A 70 6.09 -7.51 -6.83
C ALA A 70 5.90 -6.12 -6.21
N THR A 71 4.65 -5.69 -6.10
CA THR A 71 4.27 -4.44 -5.41
C THR A 71 4.83 -4.40 -3.99
N GLY A 72 5.40 -3.29 -3.61
CA GLY A 72 6.01 -3.06 -2.31
C GLY A 72 7.51 -3.41 -2.24
N GLN A 73 8.08 -4.00 -3.28
CA GLN A 73 9.53 -4.24 -3.34
C GLN A 73 10.30 -2.95 -3.58
N GLU A 74 11.48 -2.86 -2.97
CA GLU A 74 12.35 -1.69 -3.03
C GLU A 74 13.75 -2.05 -3.49
N ALA A 75 14.38 -1.14 -4.21
CA ALA A 75 15.80 -1.20 -4.56
C ALA A 75 16.48 0.09 -4.11
N THR A 76 17.57 -0.06 -3.36
CA THR A 76 18.45 1.08 -3.03
C THR A 76 19.18 1.52 -4.29
N LEU A 77 19.09 2.81 -4.57
CA LEU A 77 19.86 3.49 -5.60
C LEU A 77 21.03 4.25 -4.97
N SER A 78 21.95 4.71 -5.80
CA SER A 78 23.06 5.54 -5.33
C SER A 78 22.59 6.86 -4.70
N ALA A 79 23.39 7.43 -3.84
CA ALA A 79 23.20 8.75 -3.22
C ALA A 79 21.95 8.86 -2.31
N GLY A 80 21.62 7.81 -1.56
CA GLY A 80 20.51 7.80 -0.61
C GLY A 80 19.14 7.90 -1.27
N LEU A 81 19.02 7.45 -2.52
CA LEU A 81 17.77 7.29 -3.22
C LEU A 81 17.30 5.83 -3.13
N VAL A 82 16.00 5.66 -3.14
CA VAL A 82 15.33 4.36 -3.19
C VAL A 82 14.31 4.37 -4.31
N MET A 83 14.20 3.26 -5.01
CA MET A 83 13.11 2.99 -5.95
C MET A 83 12.14 2.00 -5.31
N GLN A 84 10.85 2.24 -5.47
CA GLN A 84 9.80 1.33 -5.02
C GLN A 84 8.87 0.95 -6.18
N VAL A 85 8.55 -0.33 -6.26
CA VAL A 85 7.49 -0.84 -7.14
C VAL A 85 6.16 -0.68 -6.43
N GLY A 86 5.35 0.28 -6.87
CA GLY A 86 3.98 0.47 -6.37
C GLY A 86 2.97 -0.39 -7.13
N TYR A 87 1.69 -0.18 -6.86
CA TYR A 87 0.62 -0.89 -7.55
C TYR A 87 0.43 -0.41 -9.00
N THR A 88 0.41 0.90 -9.18
CA THR A 88 0.23 1.54 -10.50
C THR A 88 1.43 2.37 -10.93
N ALA A 89 2.37 2.65 -10.02
CA ALA A 89 3.49 3.54 -10.24
C ALA A 89 4.80 2.97 -9.75
N LEU A 90 5.85 3.21 -10.53
CA LEU A 90 7.24 3.10 -10.09
C LEU A 90 7.66 4.45 -9.52
N ARG A 91 8.20 4.47 -8.33
CA ARG A 91 8.59 5.70 -7.61
C ARG A 91 10.07 5.70 -7.30
N VAL A 92 10.69 6.86 -7.45
CA VAL A 92 12.09 7.10 -7.07
C VAL A 92 12.14 8.35 -6.20
N GLY A 93 12.74 8.26 -5.03
CA GLY A 93 12.84 9.38 -4.10
C GLY A 93 13.90 9.16 -3.03
N ALA A 94 14.11 10.11 -2.15
CA ALA A 94 15.06 9.96 -1.05
C ALA A 94 14.59 8.90 -0.04
N GLU A 95 15.51 8.24 0.64
CA GLU A 95 15.21 7.16 1.59
C GLU A 95 14.29 7.57 2.75
N GLY A 96 14.20 8.84 3.09
CA GLY A 96 13.30 9.37 4.13
C GLY A 96 12.13 10.19 3.61
N SER A 97 11.85 10.20 2.30
CA SER A 97 10.81 11.04 1.74
C SER A 97 9.40 10.52 1.99
N ALA A 98 8.44 11.44 2.03
CA ALA A 98 7.03 11.23 2.38
C ALA A 98 6.27 10.26 1.45
N TRP A 99 6.79 9.94 0.26
CA TRP A 99 6.16 8.93 -0.62
C TRP A 99 6.16 7.51 -0.04
N ARG A 100 7.00 7.22 0.96
CA ARG A 100 6.90 6.00 1.79
C ARG A 100 5.62 5.99 2.62
N GLU A 101 5.01 7.14 2.80
CA GLU A 101 3.76 7.33 3.53
C GLU A 101 2.51 7.04 2.70
N ASN A 102 2.64 6.66 1.41
CA ASN A 102 1.48 6.27 0.60
C ASN A 102 1.00 4.85 0.94
N LEU A 103 0.93 4.60 2.23
CA LEU A 103 0.24 3.47 2.84
C LEU A 103 -1.04 4.02 3.48
N PRO A 104 -2.13 3.26 3.48
CA PRO A 104 -3.33 3.70 4.19
C PRO A 104 -3.01 3.92 5.66
N GLN A 105 -3.44 5.05 6.19
CA GLN A 105 -3.29 5.42 7.59
C GLN A 105 -4.62 5.91 8.14
N VAL A 106 -4.84 5.72 9.42
CA VAL A 106 -6.01 6.23 10.13
C VAL A 106 -5.57 7.02 11.35
N ALA A 107 -6.08 8.25 11.48
CA ALA A 107 -5.74 9.13 12.60
C ALA A 107 -6.59 8.86 13.86
N GLY A 108 -7.68 8.09 13.72
CA GLY A 108 -8.62 7.81 14.80
C GLY A 108 -9.56 6.67 14.43
N THR A 109 -10.66 6.54 15.15
CA THR A 109 -11.67 5.50 14.90
C THR A 109 -12.67 5.97 13.84
N LEU A 110 -12.81 5.20 12.77
CA LEU A 110 -13.73 5.43 11.67
C LEU A 110 -14.76 4.31 11.62
N ALA A 111 -16.03 4.64 11.76
CA ALA A 111 -17.12 3.67 11.60
C ALA A 111 -17.25 3.26 10.13
N LEU A 112 -17.43 1.97 9.90
CA LEU A 112 -17.68 1.41 8.56
C LEU A 112 -19.16 1.10 8.39
N GLN A 113 -19.71 1.49 7.26
CA GLN A 113 -21.08 1.18 6.88
C GLN A 113 -21.09 0.26 5.66
N ALA A 114 -21.94 -0.74 5.67
CA ALA A 114 -22.10 -1.66 4.56
C ALA A 114 -23.55 -1.63 4.03
N PRO A 115 -23.74 -1.42 2.72
CA PRO A 115 -22.71 -1.07 1.75
C PRO A 115 -22.26 0.39 1.90
N GLY A 116 -21.00 0.66 1.60
CA GLY A 116 -20.50 2.04 1.69
C GLY A 116 -19.02 2.21 1.37
N THR A 117 -18.60 3.47 1.34
CA THR A 117 -17.20 3.87 1.18
C THR A 117 -16.87 4.89 2.27
N THR A 118 -15.74 4.69 2.95
CA THR A 118 -15.24 5.55 4.03
C THR A 118 -13.85 6.03 3.68
N GLY A 119 -13.59 7.35 3.71
CA GLY A 119 -12.26 7.92 3.56
C GLY A 119 -11.37 7.59 4.78
N LEU A 120 -10.09 7.22 4.56
CA LEU A 120 -9.13 6.94 5.63
C LEU A 120 -8.23 8.12 5.79
N GLY A 121 -8.06 9.05 5.42
CA GLY A 121 -7.03 10.09 5.45
C GLY A 121 -6.05 9.95 4.29
N GLY A 122 -5.49 11.05 3.84
CA GLY A 122 -4.72 11.10 2.61
C GLY A 122 -5.62 10.75 1.42
N SER A 123 -5.08 10.01 0.47
CA SER A 123 -5.78 9.57 -0.75
C SER A 123 -6.26 8.12 -0.67
N TRP A 124 -6.67 7.63 0.50
CA TRP A 124 -7.09 6.25 0.67
C TRP A 124 -8.55 6.14 1.12
N GLN A 125 -9.24 5.10 0.63
CA GLN A 125 -10.64 4.80 0.95
C GLN A 125 -10.80 3.32 1.28
N ALA A 126 -11.78 3.01 2.13
CA ALA A 126 -12.27 1.66 2.36
C ALA A 126 -13.67 1.53 1.74
N ARG A 127 -13.83 0.59 0.81
CA ARG A 127 -15.14 0.16 0.33
C ARG A 127 -15.54 -1.13 1.01
N VAL A 128 -16.80 -1.17 1.43
CA VAL A 128 -17.34 -2.27 2.21
C VAL A 128 -18.63 -2.77 1.57
N ARG A 129 -18.78 -4.10 1.49
CA ARG A 129 -20.00 -4.78 1.08
C ARG A 129 -20.27 -5.97 1.99
N ARG A 130 -21.52 -6.34 2.13
CA ARG A 130 -21.91 -7.65 2.66
C ARG A 130 -22.31 -8.55 1.51
N LEU A 131 -21.84 -9.78 1.54
CA LEU A 131 -22.08 -10.80 0.53
C LEU A 131 -22.58 -12.07 1.23
N ALA A 132 -23.39 -12.85 0.55
CA ALA A 132 -23.63 -14.23 0.94
C ALA A 132 -22.35 -15.06 0.69
N VAL A 133 -22.13 -16.12 1.46
CA VAL A 133 -20.91 -16.92 1.31
C VAL A 133 -20.79 -17.56 -0.07
N GLU A 134 -21.91 -17.82 -0.74
CA GLU A 134 -21.98 -18.36 -2.09
C GLU A 134 -21.49 -17.39 -3.18
N GLU A 135 -21.47 -16.10 -2.86
CA GLU A 135 -20.99 -15.05 -3.78
C GLU A 135 -19.46 -14.86 -3.72
N LEU A 136 -18.79 -15.59 -2.84
CA LEU A 136 -17.33 -15.52 -2.74
C LEU A 136 -16.67 -16.05 -4.03
N PRO A 137 -15.60 -15.39 -4.49
CA PRO A 137 -14.80 -15.92 -5.58
C PRO A 137 -14.29 -17.34 -5.31
N ALA A 138 -14.23 -18.16 -6.34
CA ALA A 138 -13.71 -19.53 -6.22
C ALA A 138 -12.29 -19.52 -5.60
N GLY A 139 -12.06 -20.35 -4.58
CA GLY A 139 -10.80 -20.43 -3.84
C GLY A 139 -10.78 -19.71 -2.50
N TRP A 140 -11.81 -18.91 -2.17
CA TRP A 140 -11.94 -18.27 -0.84
C TRP A 140 -12.65 -19.14 0.20
N ALA A 141 -13.37 -20.18 -0.25
CA ALA A 141 -14.02 -21.12 0.65
C ALA A 141 -13.00 -22.03 1.32
N GLY A 142 -12.65 -21.75 2.57
CA GLY A 142 -11.75 -22.59 3.37
C GLY A 142 -10.78 -21.86 4.29
N GLY A 143 -10.85 -20.54 4.41
CA GLY A 143 -10.06 -19.79 5.40
C GLY A 143 -8.53 -19.83 5.19
N ARG A 144 -8.05 -20.51 4.17
CA ARG A 144 -6.64 -20.54 3.81
C ARG A 144 -6.33 -19.42 2.85
N GLU A 145 -6.14 -18.27 3.40
CA GLU A 145 -5.40 -17.21 2.74
C GLU A 145 -3.95 -17.65 2.62
N ASP A 146 -3.62 -18.34 1.54
CA ASP A 146 -2.22 -18.62 1.26
C ASP A 146 -1.52 -17.28 0.99
N ALA A 147 -0.62 -16.92 1.92
CA ALA A 147 0.11 -15.66 1.89
C ALA A 147 0.92 -15.46 0.60
N ARG A 148 1.07 -16.50 -0.20
CA ARG A 148 1.80 -16.53 -1.47
C ARG A 148 0.95 -16.15 -2.68
N GLU A 149 -0.37 -16.30 -2.61
CA GLU A 149 -1.29 -15.85 -3.67
C GLU A 149 -1.65 -14.36 -3.57
N ARG A 150 -1.17 -13.66 -2.54
CA ARG A 150 -1.38 -12.23 -2.30
C ARG A 150 -0.76 -11.29 -3.35
N GLY A 151 -0.29 -11.79 -4.47
CA GLY A 151 0.15 -10.97 -5.59
C GLY A 151 -0.95 -10.11 -6.22
N ARG A 152 -2.22 -10.29 -5.84
CA ARG A 152 -3.35 -9.63 -6.51
C ARG A 152 -3.98 -8.48 -5.74
N ASP A 153 -4.24 -8.60 -4.45
CA ASP A 153 -4.79 -7.48 -3.67
C ASP A 153 -4.65 -7.70 -2.15
N ARG A 154 -3.49 -7.39 -1.58
CA ARG A 154 -3.29 -7.49 -0.12
C ARG A 154 -4.25 -6.60 0.69
N TRP A 155 -4.88 -5.64 0.04
CA TRP A 155 -5.79 -4.69 0.65
C TRP A 155 -7.27 -5.11 0.51
N LEU A 156 -7.53 -6.35 0.12
CA LEU A 156 -8.84 -6.98 0.09
C LEU A 156 -8.89 -8.08 1.14
N ALA A 157 -9.95 -8.09 1.94
CA ALA A 157 -10.25 -9.17 2.86
C ALA A 157 -11.73 -9.54 2.81
N TYR A 158 -12.00 -10.83 3.01
CA TYR A 158 -13.33 -11.38 3.29
C TYR A 158 -13.33 -11.88 4.72
N LEU A 159 -14.28 -11.42 5.52
CA LEU A 159 -14.33 -11.66 6.96
C LEU A 159 -15.70 -12.19 7.35
N ASP A 160 -15.75 -13.11 8.29
CA ASP A 160 -16.98 -13.66 8.84
C ASP A 160 -17.85 -12.56 9.46
N ASP A 161 -19.11 -12.42 9.00
CA ASP A 161 -20.02 -11.37 9.45
C ASP A 161 -20.36 -11.50 10.94
N ALA A 162 -20.47 -12.72 11.45
CA ALA A 162 -20.77 -12.94 12.86
C ALA A 162 -19.63 -12.48 13.80
N ALA A 163 -18.38 -12.64 13.34
CA ALA A 163 -17.21 -12.21 14.09
C ALA A 163 -17.00 -10.69 14.00
N VAL A 164 -17.24 -10.09 12.85
CA VAL A 164 -17.12 -8.64 12.63
C VAL A 164 -18.27 -7.91 13.33
N GLY A 165 -19.49 -8.40 13.19
CA GLY A 165 -20.70 -7.77 13.77
C GLY A 165 -21.21 -6.56 12.98
N PRO A 166 -22.25 -5.86 13.51
CA PRO A 166 -22.94 -4.84 12.76
C PRO A 166 -22.22 -3.48 12.67
N GLU A 167 -21.30 -3.21 13.58
CA GLU A 167 -20.67 -1.89 13.74
C GLU A 167 -19.13 -2.00 13.74
N PRO A 168 -18.53 -2.47 12.65
CA PRO A 168 -17.08 -2.52 12.55
C PRO A 168 -16.48 -1.13 12.42
N VAL A 169 -15.25 -1.00 12.92
CA VAL A 169 -14.48 0.23 12.84
C VAL A 169 -13.11 -0.02 12.24
N LEU A 170 -12.59 0.98 11.52
CA LEU A 170 -11.17 1.08 11.22
C LEU A 170 -10.51 2.02 12.22
N ARG A 171 -9.43 1.57 12.83
CA ARG A 171 -8.67 2.38 13.79
C ARG A 171 -7.19 1.98 13.82
N PRO A 172 -6.31 2.78 14.44
CA PRO A 172 -4.97 2.32 14.79
C PRO A 172 -5.04 1.23 15.87
N HIS A 173 -3.96 0.47 16.01
CA HIS A 173 -3.82 -0.47 17.13
C HIS A 173 -3.53 0.28 18.45
N GLU A 174 -3.94 -0.32 19.55
CA GLU A 174 -3.64 0.16 20.90
C GLU A 174 -2.35 -0.44 21.44
N ALA A 175 -1.77 0.22 22.47
CA ALA A 175 -0.56 -0.29 23.09
C ALA A 175 -0.83 -1.65 23.78
N GLY A 176 0.00 -2.63 23.46
CA GLY A 176 -0.14 -3.98 24.01
C GLY A 176 -1.23 -4.83 23.36
N GLU A 177 -1.97 -4.29 22.42
CA GLU A 177 -3.07 -5.00 21.75
C GLU A 177 -2.57 -6.26 21.04
N ARG A 178 -3.38 -7.30 21.12
CA ARG A 178 -3.07 -8.64 20.62
C ARG A 178 -4.14 -9.13 19.65
N PHE A 179 -3.74 -9.99 18.73
CA PHE A 179 -4.65 -10.68 17.83
C PHE A 179 -4.15 -12.12 17.58
N ARG A 180 -4.94 -12.94 16.90
CA ARG A 180 -4.61 -14.33 16.54
C ARG A 180 -4.42 -14.40 15.02
N PRO A 181 -3.20 -14.22 14.50
CA PRO A 181 -2.98 -14.25 13.06
C PRO A 181 -3.41 -15.59 12.46
N LEU A 182 -4.24 -15.55 11.44
CA LEU A 182 -4.66 -16.75 10.70
C LEU A 182 -3.44 -17.56 10.25
N GLY A 183 -3.47 -18.86 10.53
CA GLY A 183 -2.38 -19.77 10.19
C GLY A 183 -1.31 -19.95 11.26
N LEU A 184 -1.49 -19.37 12.46
CA LEU A 184 -0.60 -19.59 13.59
C LEU A 184 -1.22 -20.49 14.68
N GLY A 185 -2.23 -21.31 14.32
CA GLY A 185 -2.81 -22.32 15.23
C GLY A 185 -3.42 -21.74 16.49
N GLY A 186 -4.07 -20.60 16.43
CA GLY A 186 -4.74 -19.95 17.56
C GLY A 186 -3.82 -19.16 18.49
N HIS A 187 -2.52 -19.14 18.26
CA HIS A 187 -1.59 -18.39 19.11
C HIS A 187 -1.79 -16.88 18.98
N SER A 188 -1.92 -16.22 20.13
CA SER A 188 -2.05 -14.77 20.21
C SER A 188 -0.68 -14.10 20.19
N VAL A 189 -0.52 -13.06 19.38
CA VAL A 189 0.70 -12.23 19.30
C VAL A 189 0.38 -10.76 19.48
N LYS A 190 1.33 -9.97 19.98
CA LYS A 190 1.17 -8.51 20.00
C LYS A 190 1.23 -7.96 18.58
N ILE A 191 0.33 -7.04 18.22
CA ILE A 191 0.26 -6.42 16.91
C ILE A 191 1.58 -5.72 16.56
N SER A 192 2.17 -5.00 17.53
CA SER A 192 3.45 -4.32 17.33
C SER A 192 4.60 -5.28 16.98
N GLU A 193 4.69 -6.43 17.65
CA GLU A 193 5.68 -7.47 17.38
C GLU A 193 5.44 -8.12 16.01
N PHE A 194 4.17 -8.41 15.70
CA PHE A 194 3.81 -8.97 14.40
C PHE A 194 4.20 -8.03 13.26
N MET A 195 3.89 -6.71 13.37
CA MET A 195 4.28 -5.72 12.37
C MET A 195 5.80 -5.62 12.18
N ILE A 196 6.58 -5.80 13.25
CA ILE A 196 8.06 -5.84 13.15
C ILE A 196 8.48 -7.09 12.36
N ASN A 197 7.95 -8.25 12.69
CA ASN A 197 8.31 -9.52 12.06
C ASN A 197 7.97 -9.56 10.57
N VAL A 198 6.83 -8.97 10.16
CA VAL A 198 6.46 -8.86 8.74
C VAL A 198 7.09 -7.64 8.05
N LYS A 199 8.00 -6.93 8.73
CA LYS A 199 8.73 -5.76 8.22
C LYS A 199 7.82 -4.63 7.74
N ALA A 200 6.68 -4.41 8.40
CA ALA A 200 5.86 -3.23 8.13
C ALA A 200 6.71 -1.95 8.34
N PRO A 201 6.62 -0.93 7.47
CA PRO A 201 7.40 0.29 7.59
C PRO A 201 7.21 0.98 8.93
N ARG A 202 8.32 1.30 9.63
CA ARG A 202 8.29 1.86 11.00
C ARG A 202 7.44 3.12 11.09
N ALA A 203 7.58 4.03 10.13
CA ALA A 203 6.85 5.30 10.10
C ALA A 203 5.32 5.12 9.99
N ALA A 204 4.86 4.03 9.37
CA ALA A 204 3.43 3.78 9.17
C ALA A 204 2.76 3.01 10.32
N ARG A 205 3.52 2.36 11.23
CA ARG A 205 2.96 1.43 12.21
C ARG A 205 1.99 2.07 13.19
N ALA A 206 2.27 3.29 13.63
CA ALA A 206 1.45 3.98 14.63
C ALA A 206 0.03 4.28 14.14
N ALA A 207 -0.14 4.55 12.84
CA ALA A 207 -1.41 4.85 12.20
C ALA A 207 -1.87 3.73 11.24
N TRP A 208 -1.29 2.53 11.36
CA TRP A 208 -1.65 1.40 10.50
C TRP A 208 -3.11 1.00 10.72
N PRO A 209 -3.94 0.92 9.65
CA PRO A 209 -5.34 0.59 9.82
C PRO A 209 -5.51 -0.87 10.27
N LEU A 210 -6.31 -1.08 11.29
CA LEU A 210 -6.87 -2.37 11.62
C LEU A 210 -8.39 -2.27 11.63
N LEU A 211 -9.04 -3.33 11.20
CA LEU A 211 -10.46 -3.50 11.32
C LEU A 211 -10.76 -4.23 12.63
N ALA A 212 -11.57 -3.61 13.45
CA ALA A 212 -12.07 -4.20 14.69
C ALA A 212 -13.60 -4.31 14.63
N GLY A 213 -14.12 -5.34 15.27
CA GLY A 213 -15.53 -5.60 15.37
C GLY A 213 -15.89 -6.29 16.68
N ARG A 214 -16.99 -7.02 16.70
CA ARG A 214 -17.52 -7.70 17.90
C ARG A 214 -16.49 -8.60 18.60
N SER A 215 -15.69 -9.34 17.86
CA SER A 215 -14.69 -10.27 18.37
C SER A 215 -13.33 -9.61 18.67
N GLY A 216 -13.25 -8.29 18.63
CA GLY A 216 -12.00 -7.53 18.72
C GLY A 216 -11.38 -7.30 17.34
N VAL A 217 -10.06 -7.41 17.24
CA VAL A 217 -9.36 -7.25 15.95
C VAL A 217 -9.81 -8.35 14.98
N ALA A 218 -10.29 -7.96 13.81
CA ALA A 218 -10.69 -8.88 12.74
C ALA A 218 -9.64 -8.96 11.63
N TRP A 219 -9.00 -7.84 11.32
CA TRP A 219 -8.01 -7.78 10.25
C TRP A 219 -6.98 -6.68 10.50
N LEU A 220 -5.71 -7.05 10.55
CA LEU A 220 -4.61 -6.09 10.43
C LEU A 220 -4.44 -5.82 8.93
N CYS A 221 -5.01 -4.72 8.47
CA CYS A 221 -5.27 -4.45 7.06
C CYS A 221 -4.02 -4.59 6.18
N GLY A 222 -4.14 -5.33 5.10
CA GLY A 222 -3.02 -5.59 4.19
C GLY A 222 -1.93 -6.52 4.73
N LEU A 223 -2.03 -6.97 5.98
CA LEU A 223 -1.03 -7.85 6.62
C LEU A 223 -1.61 -9.22 6.97
N ARG A 224 -2.65 -9.31 7.82
CA ARG A 224 -3.19 -10.61 8.26
C ARG A 224 -4.60 -10.49 8.84
N VAL A 225 -5.45 -11.43 8.49
CA VAL A 225 -6.76 -11.65 9.13
C VAL A 225 -6.57 -12.31 10.50
N ASP A 226 -7.42 -11.98 11.47
CA ASP A 226 -7.50 -12.71 12.73
C ASP A 226 -8.23 -14.04 12.50
N GLU A 227 -7.75 -15.10 13.11
CA GLU A 227 -8.30 -16.46 12.93
C GLU A 227 -9.79 -16.55 13.27
N ARG A 228 -10.27 -15.76 14.23
CA ARG A 228 -11.67 -15.73 14.65
C ARG A 228 -12.60 -15.07 13.64
N ALA A 229 -12.03 -14.20 12.76
CA ALA A 229 -12.76 -13.50 11.72
C ALA A 229 -12.57 -14.13 10.34
N ALA A 230 -11.84 -15.23 10.24
CA ALA A 230 -11.65 -15.94 8.99
C ALA A 230 -12.97 -16.61 8.54
N VAL A 231 -13.20 -16.60 7.24
CA VAL A 231 -14.32 -17.32 6.63
C VAL A 231 -14.11 -18.82 6.82
N GLY A 232 -15.10 -19.50 7.41
CA GLY A 232 -15.06 -20.92 7.73
C GLY A 232 -16.33 -21.67 7.35
N PRO A 233 -16.41 -22.98 7.64
CA PRO A 233 -17.56 -23.81 7.25
C PRO A 233 -18.91 -23.36 7.82
N GLY A 234 -18.91 -22.58 8.91
CA GLY A 234 -20.13 -22.05 9.54
C GLY A 234 -20.52 -20.64 9.08
N THR A 235 -19.71 -20.00 8.25
CA THR A 235 -19.98 -18.65 7.77
C THR A 235 -21.14 -18.64 6.78
N GLN A 236 -22.14 -17.80 7.02
CA GLN A 236 -23.29 -17.62 6.14
C GLN A 236 -23.20 -16.34 5.31
N SER A 237 -22.66 -15.27 5.91
CA SER A 237 -22.44 -13.99 5.26
C SER A 237 -21.07 -13.43 5.60
N VAL A 238 -20.54 -12.62 4.72
CA VAL A 238 -19.19 -12.08 4.82
C VAL A 238 -19.16 -10.58 4.60
N TRP A 239 -18.23 -9.93 5.29
CA TRP A 239 -17.81 -8.59 4.97
C TRP A 239 -16.70 -8.64 3.93
N GLU A 240 -16.94 -8.08 2.75
CA GLU A 240 -15.88 -7.74 1.81
C GLU A 240 -15.40 -6.33 2.13
N VAL A 241 -14.13 -6.21 2.49
CA VAL A 241 -13.49 -4.92 2.79
C VAL A 241 -12.30 -4.73 1.87
N ARG A 242 -12.36 -3.68 1.04
CA ARG A 242 -11.29 -3.31 0.12
C ARG A 242 -10.78 -1.91 0.45
N ILE A 243 -9.47 -1.80 0.69
CA ILE A 243 -8.77 -0.52 0.88
C ILE A 243 -8.00 -0.19 -0.40
N TYR A 244 -8.19 1.01 -0.93
CA TYR A 244 -7.59 1.42 -2.21
C TYR A 244 -7.31 2.93 -2.22
N PRO A 245 -6.32 3.40 -3.02
CA PRO A 245 -6.08 4.81 -3.19
C PRO A 245 -7.20 5.46 -4.02
N GLU A 246 -7.58 6.67 -3.68
CA GLU A 246 -8.37 7.54 -4.58
C GLU A 246 -7.59 7.71 -5.89
N GLY A 247 -8.27 7.56 -7.01
CA GLY A 247 -7.70 7.67 -8.34
C GLY A 247 -7.32 9.10 -8.74
#